data_4422b3c5140a50061602c3a8f3ddfb96
#
_entry.id   4422b3c5140a50061602c3a8f3ddfb96
#
_cell.length_a   1.000
_cell.length_b   1.000
_cell.length_c   1.000
_cell.angle_alpha   90.00
_cell.angle_beta   90.00
_cell.angle_gamma   90.00
#
_symmetry.space_group_name_H-M   'P 1'
#
loop_
_entity.id
_entity.type
_entity.pdbx_description
1 polymer ?
#
loop_
_entity_poly.entity_id
_entity_poly.type
_entity_poly.pdbx_seq_one_letter_code
_entity_poly.pdbx_strand_id
1 'polypeptide(L)'
;MAAQVEIELDNGEILDPLSDDASSSSSTDSTILLREGDQEHDVITKCFLFGFGATLANATTIVTIRKKSPNAITTRAKSLAFRIFTEAMARKNGGDPNVKYGWYAGSREDLERIITYGFSSREIDDDSSNGIGIHLVPSKFSLFAAEATEEDEEGVRHLLLCRLILGKPEEIISGSKQTYPSSIEFDSGVDDVQNPRKYVIWSSTMNSYILPTYIVTFKSPRLTVISNGGSPARPSSPRVSFDALMSSLSKSMDTLRMNLIIRTFDDFRVCSALLT
;
A
#
# COMPACT_ATOMS: atom_id res chain seq x y z
N MET A 1 0.35 -22.60 5.50
CA MET A 1 -0.02 -21.60 6.50
C MET A 1 0.92 -20.42 6.32
N ALA A 2 0.49 -19.38 5.61
CA ALA A 2 1.26 -18.14 5.48
C ALA A 2 1.02 -17.34 6.76
N ALA A 3 2.09 -17.14 7.54
CA ALA A 3 2.05 -16.30 8.72
C ALA A 3 1.73 -14.87 8.28
N GLN A 4 0.58 -14.37 8.71
CA GLN A 4 0.27 -12.95 8.64
C GLN A 4 1.26 -12.24 9.56
N VAL A 5 2.21 -11.49 8.98
CA VAL A 5 3.00 -10.52 9.74
C VAL A 5 2.10 -9.31 9.94
N GLU A 6 1.28 -9.34 10.99
CA GLU A 6 0.62 -8.14 11.49
C GLU A 6 1.67 -7.28 12.17
N ILE A 7 1.77 -6.03 11.74
CA ILE A 7 2.64 -5.06 12.39
C ILE A 7 1.91 -4.62 13.67
N GLU A 8 2.16 -5.30 14.77
CA GLU A 8 1.81 -4.79 16.09
C GLU A 8 2.87 -3.77 16.51
N LEU A 9 2.71 -2.53 16.08
CA LEU A 9 3.37 -1.40 16.70
C LEU A 9 2.53 -1.02 17.92
N ASP A 10 3.10 -1.25 19.09
CA ASP A 10 2.48 -1.00 20.38
C ASP A 10 1.92 0.44 20.47
N ASN A 11 0.63 0.55 20.75
CA ASN A 11 -0.09 1.82 20.90
C ASN A 11 0.07 2.42 22.32
N GLY A 12 1.13 2.08 23.04
CA GLY A 12 1.36 2.45 24.44
C GLY A 12 1.68 3.91 24.72
N GLU A 13 1.69 4.82 23.76
CA GLU A 13 1.78 6.26 24.06
C GLU A 13 0.43 6.77 24.59
N ILE A 14 0.29 6.79 25.91
CA ILE A 14 -0.70 7.59 26.61
C ILE A 14 -0.35 9.05 26.33
N LEU A 15 -1.01 9.65 25.34
CA LEU A 15 -0.93 11.10 25.13
C LEU A 15 -1.75 11.77 26.22
N ASP A 16 -1.07 12.28 27.24
CA ASP A 16 -1.68 13.25 28.16
C ASP A 16 -2.26 14.41 27.35
N PRO A 17 -3.50 14.83 27.62
CA PRO A 17 -4.09 15.96 26.93
C PRO A 17 -3.31 17.21 27.30
N LEU A 18 -2.49 17.71 26.35
CA LEU A 18 -1.93 19.06 26.33
C LEU A 18 -1.33 19.56 27.67
N SER A 19 -0.40 18.84 28.27
CA SER A 19 0.45 19.40 29.31
C SER A 19 1.50 20.32 28.67
N ASP A 20 1.59 21.55 29.14
CA ASP A 20 2.44 22.66 28.66
C ASP A 20 3.93 22.50 29.01
N ASP A 21 4.51 21.32 28.99
CA ASP A 21 5.95 21.15 29.17
C ASP A 21 6.67 21.09 27.81
N ALA A 22 6.48 22.13 27.02
CA ALA A 22 7.27 22.35 25.82
C ALA A 22 8.49 23.21 26.14
N SER A 23 9.59 22.59 26.54
CA SER A 23 10.91 23.21 26.36
C SER A 23 11.13 23.43 24.87
N SER A 24 11.12 24.68 24.45
CA SER A 24 11.23 25.15 23.09
C SER A 24 12.58 24.79 22.50
N SER A 25 12.65 23.68 21.77
CA SER A 25 13.63 23.51 20.70
C SER A 25 12.88 23.70 19.38
N SER A 26 13.12 24.81 18.73
CA SER A 26 12.59 25.17 17.41
C SER A 26 13.27 24.34 16.33
N SER A 27 13.02 23.02 16.27
CA SER A 27 13.32 22.23 15.10
C SER A 27 12.08 22.23 14.21
N THR A 28 12.15 22.97 13.12
CA THR A 28 11.14 23.03 12.05
C THR A 28 10.98 21.73 11.27
N ASP A 29 11.71 20.68 11.65
CA ASP A 29 11.66 19.40 10.96
C ASP A 29 10.36 18.65 11.25
N SER A 30 9.56 18.50 10.22
CA SER A 30 8.31 17.74 10.26
C SER A 30 8.52 16.22 10.47
N THR A 31 9.77 15.74 10.29
CA THR A 31 10.14 14.33 10.41
C THR A 31 11.46 14.15 11.17
N ILE A 32 11.60 12.99 11.82
CA ILE A 32 12.83 12.54 12.50
C ILE A 32 13.36 11.29 11.78
N LEU A 33 14.69 11.17 11.70
CA LEU A 33 15.35 10.01 11.13
C LEU A 33 15.36 8.88 12.17
N LEU A 34 14.89 7.67 11.78
CA LEU A 34 15.06 6.47 12.59
C LEU A 34 16.49 5.93 12.43
N ARG A 35 17.07 5.46 13.53
CA ARG A 35 18.42 4.88 13.51
C ARG A 35 18.36 3.41 13.18
N GLU A 36 19.32 2.93 12.40
CA GLU A 36 19.53 1.50 12.21
C GLU A 36 19.76 0.81 13.57
N GLY A 37 19.09 -0.32 13.78
CA GLY A 37 19.11 -1.06 15.06
C GLY A 37 18.04 -0.66 16.06
N ASP A 38 17.30 0.43 15.83
CA ASP A 38 16.11 0.72 16.60
C ASP A 38 15.01 -0.31 16.24
N GLN A 39 14.28 -0.78 17.24
CA GLN A 39 13.21 -1.78 17.02
C GLN A 39 12.21 -1.33 15.96
N GLU A 40 11.84 -0.05 15.98
CA GLU A 40 10.90 0.53 15.03
C GLU A 40 11.46 0.53 13.59
N HIS A 41 12.73 0.90 13.42
CA HIS A 41 13.44 0.83 12.13
C HIS A 41 13.42 -0.60 11.57
N ASP A 42 13.74 -1.60 12.41
CA ASP A 42 13.80 -3.00 12.01
C ASP A 42 12.44 -3.55 11.61
N VAL A 43 11.37 -3.17 12.33
CA VAL A 43 9.99 -3.57 12.01
C VAL A 43 9.58 -3.01 10.65
N ILE A 44 9.81 -1.72 10.39
CA ILE A 44 9.46 -1.10 9.10
C ILE A 44 10.30 -1.70 7.97
N THR A 45 11.60 -1.92 8.17
CA THR A 45 12.49 -2.59 7.23
C THR A 45 11.97 -3.98 6.85
N LYS A 46 11.63 -4.80 7.82
CA LYS A 46 11.09 -6.16 7.58
C LYS A 46 9.75 -6.11 6.85
N CYS A 47 8.85 -5.21 7.25
CA CYS A 47 7.58 -5.02 6.59
C CYS A 47 7.76 -4.63 5.11
N PHE A 48 8.64 -3.68 4.84
CA PHE A 48 8.92 -3.21 3.49
C PHE A 48 9.54 -4.33 2.63
N LEU A 49 10.60 -4.99 3.09
CA LEU A 49 11.30 -6.02 2.33
C LEU A 49 10.49 -7.32 2.16
N PHE A 50 9.53 -7.59 3.05
CA PHE A 50 8.66 -8.77 2.95
C PHE A 50 7.93 -8.86 1.62
N GLY A 51 7.37 -7.75 1.13
CA GLY A 51 6.63 -7.72 -0.13
C GLY A 51 7.50 -7.88 -1.38
N PHE A 52 8.83 -7.73 -1.27
CA PHE A 52 9.76 -7.86 -2.41
C PHE A 52 10.11 -9.32 -2.74
N GLY A 53 9.87 -10.26 -1.82
CA GLY A 53 10.37 -11.62 -1.95
C GLY A 53 11.90 -11.70 -1.86
N ALA A 54 12.45 -12.89 -1.59
CA ALA A 54 13.85 -13.07 -1.22
C ALA A 54 14.87 -12.49 -2.24
N THR A 55 14.60 -12.66 -3.53
CA THR A 55 15.56 -12.27 -4.58
C THR A 55 15.68 -10.75 -4.75
N LEU A 56 14.56 -10.04 -4.71
CA LEU A 56 14.53 -8.58 -4.86
C LEU A 56 14.88 -7.90 -3.53
N ALA A 57 14.45 -8.45 -2.40
CA ALA A 57 14.79 -7.95 -1.07
C ALA A 57 16.31 -7.87 -0.88
N ASN A 58 17.06 -8.91 -1.29
CA ASN A 58 18.52 -8.92 -1.21
C ASN A 58 19.22 -7.90 -2.14
N ALA A 59 18.53 -7.44 -3.19
CA ALA A 59 19.04 -6.43 -4.12
C ALA A 59 18.55 -5.02 -3.80
N THR A 60 17.68 -4.87 -2.80
CA THR A 60 17.09 -3.60 -2.41
C THR A 60 17.74 -3.12 -1.12
N THR A 61 18.19 -1.86 -1.12
CA THR A 61 18.82 -1.23 0.05
C THR A 61 17.91 -0.10 0.54
N ILE A 62 17.54 -0.13 1.82
CA ILE A 62 16.90 1.02 2.47
C ILE A 62 17.98 2.05 2.77
N VAL A 63 17.76 3.27 2.30
CA VAL A 63 18.69 4.39 2.50
C VAL A 63 18.35 5.14 3.77
N THR A 64 17.06 5.46 3.98
CA THR A 64 16.59 6.13 5.20
C THR A 64 15.14 5.73 5.49
N ILE A 65 14.81 5.73 6.78
CA ILE A 65 13.42 5.72 7.26
C ILE A 65 13.22 6.97 8.11
N ARG A 66 12.28 7.81 7.71
CA ARG A 66 11.94 9.04 8.42
C ARG A 66 10.54 8.91 9.01
N LYS A 67 10.40 9.15 10.30
CA LYS A 67 9.12 9.14 11.03
C LYS A 67 8.59 10.57 11.13
N LYS A 68 7.28 10.75 11.09
CA LYS A 68 6.66 12.04 11.43
C LYS A 68 7.03 12.45 12.86
N SER A 69 7.46 13.70 13.04
CA SER A 69 7.88 14.21 14.35
C SER A 69 6.71 14.23 15.33
N PRO A 70 6.80 13.56 16.50
CA PRO A 70 5.71 13.52 17.48
C PRO A 70 5.57 14.84 18.27
N ASN A 71 6.60 15.69 18.25
CA ASN A 71 6.67 16.87 19.12
C ASN A 71 5.85 18.06 18.59
N ALA A 72 5.52 18.10 17.32
CA ALA A 72 4.71 19.18 16.76
C ALA A 72 3.26 19.09 17.23
N ILE A 73 2.70 20.19 17.73
CA ILE A 73 1.30 20.28 18.20
C ILE A 73 0.32 19.78 17.13
N THR A 74 0.55 20.14 15.88
CA THR A 74 -0.28 19.69 14.74
C THR A 74 -0.22 18.18 14.53
N THR A 75 0.95 17.55 14.76
CA THR A 75 1.10 16.09 14.68
C THR A 75 0.35 15.41 15.81
N ARG A 76 0.48 15.90 17.05
CA ARG A 76 -0.27 15.40 18.21
C ARG A 76 -1.77 15.52 17.99
N ALA A 77 -2.25 16.67 17.49
CA ALA A 77 -3.66 16.88 17.18
C ALA A 77 -4.18 15.88 16.10
N LYS A 78 -3.42 15.66 15.03
CA LYS A 78 -3.78 14.68 13.98
C LYS A 78 -3.80 13.26 14.52
N SER A 79 -2.83 12.87 15.36
CA SER A 79 -2.81 11.54 16.00
C SER A 79 -3.98 11.34 16.95
N LEU A 80 -4.34 12.37 17.73
CA LEU A 80 -5.50 12.34 18.60
C LEU A 80 -6.81 12.22 17.80
N ALA A 81 -6.96 13.01 16.73
CA ALA A 81 -8.11 12.94 15.84
C ALA A 81 -8.25 11.54 15.23
N PHE A 82 -7.16 10.97 14.72
CA PHE A 82 -7.14 9.60 14.18
C PHE A 82 -7.61 8.58 15.23
N ARG A 83 -7.15 8.70 16.49
CA ARG A 83 -7.59 7.82 17.58
C ARG A 83 -9.10 7.97 17.85
N ILE A 84 -9.62 9.20 17.88
CA ILE A 84 -11.06 9.45 18.07
C ILE A 84 -11.87 8.79 16.95
N PHE A 85 -11.44 8.95 15.69
CA PHE A 85 -12.10 8.29 14.56
C PHE A 85 -11.98 6.77 14.61
N THR A 86 -10.84 6.24 15.07
CA THR A 86 -10.66 4.78 15.29
C THR A 86 -11.66 4.25 16.32
N GLU A 87 -11.83 4.93 17.45
CA GLU A 87 -12.79 4.55 18.48
C GLU A 87 -14.24 4.65 18.00
N ALA A 88 -14.58 5.70 17.25
CA ALA A 88 -15.89 5.86 16.66
C ALA A 88 -16.19 4.73 15.66
N MET A 89 -15.19 4.38 14.82
CA MET A 89 -15.32 3.29 13.87
C MET A 89 -15.47 1.93 14.57
N ALA A 90 -14.71 1.67 15.63
CA ALA A 90 -14.87 0.48 16.44
C ALA A 90 -16.30 0.34 16.99
N ARG A 91 -16.87 1.43 17.51
CA ARG A 91 -18.26 1.43 18.01
C ARG A 91 -19.27 1.16 16.90
N LYS A 92 -19.06 1.74 15.70
CA LYS A 92 -19.91 1.49 14.53
C LYS A 92 -19.89 0.03 14.09
N ASN A 93 -18.70 -0.60 14.09
CA ASN A 93 -18.46 -1.90 13.49
C ASN A 93 -18.31 -3.04 14.53
N GLY A 94 -18.98 -2.94 15.67
CA GLY A 94 -19.06 -4.05 16.65
C GLY A 94 -17.76 -4.33 17.38
N GLY A 95 -16.87 -3.36 17.50
CA GLY A 95 -15.60 -3.43 18.24
C GLY A 95 -14.35 -3.42 17.36
N ASP A 96 -14.45 -3.69 16.06
CA ASP A 96 -13.30 -3.70 15.14
C ASP A 96 -13.30 -2.46 14.25
N PRO A 97 -12.34 -1.53 14.39
CA PRO A 97 -12.16 -0.39 13.52
C PRO A 97 -11.51 -0.76 12.17
N ASN A 98 -11.01 -2.00 12.03
CA ASN A 98 -10.26 -2.50 10.88
C ASN A 98 -9.10 -1.58 10.48
N VAL A 99 -8.22 -1.29 11.44
CA VAL A 99 -7.03 -0.48 11.19
C VAL A 99 -5.99 -1.31 10.44
N LYS A 100 -5.49 -0.77 9.33
CA LYS A 100 -4.46 -1.41 8.49
C LYS A 100 -3.33 -0.45 8.19
N TYR A 101 -2.25 -0.98 7.62
CA TYR A 101 -1.17 -0.19 7.05
C TYR A 101 -1.21 -0.30 5.53
N GLY A 102 -0.94 0.83 4.85
CA GLY A 102 -0.87 0.90 3.40
C GLY A 102 0.24 1.82 2.92
N TRP A 103 0.79 1.49 1.75
CA TRP A 103 1.80 2.26 1.06
C TRP A 103 1.16 3.23 0.08
N TYR A 104 1.70 4.45 0.06
CA TYR A 104 1.41 5.47 -0.95
C TYR A 104 2.68 5.81 -1.70
N ALA A 105 2.64 5.76 -3.04
CA ALA A 105 3.75 6.10 -3.92
C ALA A 105 3.67 7.58 -4.32
N GLY A 106 4.80 8.27 -4.34
CA GLY A 106 4.86 9.66 -4.76
C GLY A 106 6.28 10.17 -4.85
N SER A 107 6.46 11.38 -5.40
CA SER A 107 7.75 12.07 -5.40
C SER A 107 8.18 12.42 -3.96
N ARG A 108 9.47 12.68 -3.77
CA ARG A 108 9.99 13.11 -2.47
C ARG A 108 9.24 14.32 -1.94
N GLU A 109 9.05 15.33 -2.80
CA GLU A 109 8.39 16.59 -2.45
C GLU A 109 6.93 16.35 -2.07
N ASP A 110 6.22 15.51 -2.82
CA ASP A 110 4.83 15.17 -2.53
C ASP A 110 4.70 14.46 -1.19
N LEU A 111 5.55 13.47 -0.91
CA LEU A 111 5.51 12.73 0.35
C LEU A 111 5.88 13.61 1.56
N GLU A 112 6.85 14.52 1.42
CA GLU A 112 7.18 15.51 2.46
C GLU A 112 6.03 16.50 2.70
N ARG A 113 5.32 16.90 1.65
CA ARG A 113 4.12 17.72 1.77
C ARG A 113 2.98 16.95 2.46
N ILE A 114 2.72 15.71 2.05
CA ILE A 114 1.66 14.88 2.63
C ILE A 114 1.93 14.59 4.11
N ILE A 115 3.14 14.23 4.49
CA ILE A 115 3.45 13.93 5.89
C ILE A 115 3.30 15.17 6.78
N THR A 116 3.59 16.34 6.24
CA THR A 116 3.49 17.62 6.96
C THR A 116 2.04 18.10 7.05
N TYR A 117 1.37 18.23 5.91
CA TYR A 117 0.07 18.90 5.84
C TYR A 117 -1.11 17.91 5.77
N GLY A 118 -0.92 16.71 5.26
CA GLY A 118 -1.95 15.73 4.93
C GLY A 118 -2.19 15.65 3.44
N PHE A 119 -3.13 14.80 3.05
CA PHE A 119 -3.59 14.65 1.66
C PHE A 119 -4.46 15.82 1.22
N SER A 120 -4.44 16.11 -0.07
CA SER A 120 -5.24 17.15 -0.71
C SER A 120 -5.93 16.60 -1.98
N SER A 121 -6.66 17.43 -2.69
CA SER A 121 -7.27 17.05 -3.96
C SER A 121 -6.25 16.69 -5.05
N ARG A 122 -4.99 17.06 -4.92
CA ARG A 122 -3.93 16.74 -5.89
C ARG A 122 -3.58 15.26 -5.91
N GLU A 123 -3.75 14.58 -4.78
CA GLU A 123 -3.44 13.16 -4.61
C GLU A 123 -4.64 12.26 -4.92
N ILE A 124 -5.80 12.85 -5.27
CA ILE A 124 -6.98 12.08 -5.68
C ILE A 124 -6.78 11.59 -7.11
N ASP A 125 -6.89 10.29 -7.29
CA ASP A 125 -6.79 9.65 -8.61
C ASP A 125 -8.18 9.67 -9.29
N ASP A 126 -8.41 10.69 -10.11
CA ASP A 126 -9.66 10.86 -10.87
C ASP A 126 -9.77 9.90 -12.07
N ASP A 127 -8.63 9.39 -12.54
CA ASP A 127 -8.56 8.47 -13.68
C ASP A 127 -8.63 7.00 -13.25
N SER A 128 -8.60 6.74 -11.95
CA SER A 128 -8.66 5.39 -11.43
C SER A 128 -9.91 4.66 -11.88
N SER A 129 -9.72 3.42 -12.28
CA SER A 129 -10.81 2.50 -12.59
C SER A 129 -11.50 1.88 -11.35
N ASN A 130 -11.01 2.19 -10.14
CA ASN A 130 -11.50 1.60 -8.89
C ASN A 130 -11.98 2.67 -7.89
N GLY A 131 -12.83 3.59 -8.36
CA GLY A 131 -13.34 4.69 -7.53
C GLY A 131 -12.40 5.89 -7.42
N ILE A 132 -12.92 7.02 -7.00
CA ILE A 132 -12.25 8.32 -6.90
C ILE A 132 -11.94 8.62 -5.43
N GLY A 133 -10.66 8.61 -5.06
CA GLY A 133 -10.19 8.82 -3.70
C GLY A 133 -8.68 8.67 -3.59
N ILE A 134 -8.17 8.52 -2.38
CA ILE A 134 -6.76 8.21 -2.13
C ILE A 134 -6.56 6.70 -2.21
N HIS A 135 -5.72 6.28 -3.14
CA HIS A 135 -5.41 4.89 -3.39
C HIS A 135 -4.13 4.49 -2.65
N LEU A 136 -4.21 3.42 -1.85
CA LEU A 136 -3.07 2.89 -1.11
C LEU A 136 -2.94 1.39 -1.36
N VAL A 137 -1.72 0.91 -1.34
CA VAL A 137 -1.39 -0.50 -1.49
C VAL A 137 -1.22 -1.14 -0.12
N PRO A 138 -1.88 -2.27 0.19
CA PRO A 138 -1.70 -2.97 1.46
C PRO A 138 -0.23 -3.22 1.80
N SER A 139 0.15 -3.13 3.07
CA SER A 139 1.56 -3.20 3.52
C SER A 139 2.30 -4.46 3.04
N LYS A 140 1.60 -5.58 2.88
CA LYS A 140 2.17 -6.85 2.37
C LYS A 140 2.59 -6.81 0.88
N PHE A 141 2.17 -5.80 0.13
CA PHE A 141 2.45 -5.65 -1.31
C PHE A 141 3.37 -4.45 -1.60
N SER A 142 4.37 -4.22 -0.76
CA SER A 142 5.33 -3.11 -0.90
C SER A 142 6.04 -3.07 -2.26
N LEU A 143 6.32 -4.22 -2.88
CA LEU A 143 6.87 -4.28 -4.23
C LEU A 143 5.94 -3.61 -5.25
N PHE A 144 4.65 -3.92 -5.21
CA PHE A 144 3.68 -3.33 -6.12
C PHE A 144 3.59 -1.80 -5.96
N ALA A 145 3.68 -1.32 -4.71
CA ALA A 145 3.78 0.12 -4.46
C ALA A 145 5.10 0.71 -4.98
N ALA A 146 6.22 -0.01 -4.80
CA ALA A 146 7.54 0.43 -5.24
C ALA A 146 7.67 0.50 -6.77
N GLU A 147 7.01 -0.38 -7.51
CA GLU A 147 6.96 -0.34 -8.98
C GLU A 147 6.26 0.92 -9.51
N ALA A 148 5.36 1.52 -8.72
CA ALA A 148 4.68 2.77 -9.07
C ALA A 148 5.50 4.03 -8.75
N THR A 149 6.70 3.90 -8.17
CA THR A 149 7.60 5.03 -7.87
C THR A 149 8.60 5.27 -8.98
N GLU A 150 9.01 6.52 -9.17
CA GLU A 150 10.12 6.91 -10.04
C GLU A 150 11.38 7.17 -9.20
N GLU A 151 12.55 7.03 -9.83
CA GLU A 151 13.82 7.44 -9.23
C GLU A 151 13.97 8.95 -9.29
N ASP A 152 14.44 9.52 -8.18
CA ASP A 152 14.83 10.92 -8.15
C ASP A 152 16.26 11.13 -8.72
N GLU A 153 16.74 12.38 -8.70
CA GLU A 153 18.06 12.75 -9.21
C GLU A 153 19.24 12.04 -8.48
N GLU A 154 18.99 11.54 -7.25
CA GLU A 154 19.97 10.78 -6.45
C GLU A 154 19.88 9.27 -6.72
N GLY A 155 18.99 8.84 -7.61
CA GLY A 155 18.75 7.44 -7.93
C GLY A 155 18.10 6.68 -6.79
N VAL A 156 17.27 7.34 -5.99
CA VAL A 156 16.50 6.74 -4.91
C VAL A 156 14.99 6.87 -5.17
N ARG A 157 14.23 6.00 -4.55
CA ARG A 157 12.77 5.95 -4.63
C ARG A 157 12.18 6.16 -3.24
N HIS A 158 10.95 6.63 -3.19
CA HIS A 158 10.28 7.00 -1.95
C HIS A 158 8.90 6.37 -1.84
N LEU A 159 8.56 5.87 -0.66
CA LEU A 159 7.23 5.39 -0.31
C LEU A 159 6.81 5.95 1.05
N LEU A 160 5.54 6.28 1.17
CA LEU A 160 4.93 6.71 2.43
C LEU A 160 4.12 5.56 3.01
N LEU A 161 4.43 5.15 4.24
CA LEU A 161 3.61 4.22 5.00
C LEU A 161 2.60 5.00 5.82
N CYS A 162 1.32 4.63 5.67
CA CYS A 162 0.20 5.24 6.36
C CYS A 162 -0.54 4.23 7.23
N ARG A 163 -1.04 4.66 8.39
CA ARG A 163 -2.09 3.94 9.10
C ARG A 163 -3.45 4.34 8.53
N LEU A 164 -4.34 3.38 8.38
CA LEU A 164 -5.62 3.54 7.70
C LEU A 164 -6.75 2.99 8.58
N ILE A 165 -7.85 3.73 8.69
CA ILE A 165 -9.09 3.20 9.22
C ILE A 165 -9.93 2.76 8.02
N LEU A 166 -10.05 1.46 7.81
CA LEU A 166 -10.87 0.91 6.71
C LEU A 166 -12.33 0.73 7.10
N GLY A 167 -12.59 0.48 8.38
CA GLY A 167 -13.93 0.14 8.82
C GLY A 167 -14.48 -1.07 8.07
N LYS A 168 -15.71 -0.98 7.57
CA LYS A 168 -16.34 -1.96 6.70
C LYS A 168 -16.08 -1.59 5.24
N PRO A 169 -15.15 -2.25 4.53
CA PRO A 169 -14.88 -1.95 3.13
C PRO A 169 -15.94 -2.55 2.23
N GLU A 170 -16.21 -1.88 1.10
CA GLU A 170 -16.98 -2.42 -0.02
C GLU A 170 -16.09 -2.73 -1.22
N GLU A 171 -16.49 -3.70 -2.02
CA GLU A 171 -15.83 -3.99 -3.28
C GLU A 171 -16.23 -2.96 -4.34
N ILE A 172 -15.23 -2.34 -4.96
CA ILE A 172 -15.44 -1.35 -6.00
C ILE A 172 -15.29 -2.02 -7.36
N ILE A 173 -16.37 -1.99 -8.13
CA ILE A 173 -16.38 -2.54 -9.49
C ILE A 173 -15.39 -1.77 -10.35
N SER A 174 -14.58 -2.50 -11.12
CA SER A 174 -13.64 -1.89 -12.08
C SER A 174 -14.39 -0.97 -13.07
N GLY A 175 -13.85 0.21 -13.30
CA GLY A 175 -14.50 1.27 -14.09
C GLY A 175 -15.43 2.19 -13.31
N SER A 176 -15.66 1.91 -12.03
CA SER A 176 -16.51 2.76 -11.18
C SER A 176 -15.88 4.13 -10.97
N LYS A 177 -16.70 5.18 -11.08
CA LYS A 177 -16.36 6.57 -10.72
C LYS A 177 -16.99 6.98 -9.39
N GLN A 178 -17.18 6.01 -8.50
CA GLN A 178 -17.72 6.23 -7.16
C GLN A 178 -16.78 7.16 -6.35
N THR A 179 -17.37 8.14 -5.66
CA THR A 179 -16.63 9.17 -4.89
C THR A 179 -16.89 9.10 -3.38
N TYR A 180 -17.83 8.28 -2.95
CA TYR A 180 -18.24 8.06 -1.55
C TYR A 180 -18.81 6.64 -1.40
N PRO A 181 -18.96 6.13 -0.17
CA PRO A 181 -19.54 4.80 0.06
C PRO A 181 -20.94 4.65 -0.56
N SER A 182 -21.24 3.47 -1.11
CA SER A 182 -22.56 3.17 -1.72
C SER A 182 -23.69 3.22 -0.70
N SER A 183 -23.39 3.01 0.57
CA SER A 183 -24.34 3.14 1.68
C SER A 183 -23.63 3.54 2.98
N ILE A 184 -24.40 3.95 3.99
CA ILE A 184 -23.91 4.30 5.34
C ILE A 184 -23.23 3.11 6.06
N GLU A 185 -23.47 1.89 5.59
CA GLU A 185 -22.87 0.67 6.13
C GLU A 185 -21.39 0.56 5.82
N PHE A 186 -20.93 1.16 4.72
CA PHE A 186 -19.55 1.08 4.28
C PHE A 186 -18.75 2.33 4.66
N ASP A 187 -17.42 2.18 4.75
CA ASP A 187 -16.50 3.22 5.20
C ASP A 187 -15.39 3.50 4.20
N SER A 188 -14.97 2.48 3.46
CA SER A 188 -13.87 2.54 2.50
C SER A 188 -14.14 1.62 1.32
N GLY A 189 -13.28 1.67 0.31
CA GLY A 189 -13.34 0.80 -0.85
C GLY A 189 -12.13 -0.12 -0.96
N VAL A 190 -12.34 -1.27 -1.64
CA VAL A 190 -11.28 -2.23 -1.99
C VAL A 190 -11.54 -2.78 -3.38
N ASP A 191 -10.50 -3.29 -4.04
CA ASP A 191 -10.62 -3.99 -5.32
C ASP A 191 -11.15 -5.42 -5.17
N ASP A 192 -10.89 -6.09 -4.04
CA ASP A 192 -11.34 -7.44 -3.69
C ASP A 192 -11.45 -7.53 -2.17
N VAL A 193 -12.63 -7.84 -1.66
CA VAL A 193 -12.88 -7.93 -0.20
C VAL A 193 -12.10 -9.08 0.44
N GLN A 194 -11.90 -10.19 -0.27
CA GLN A 194 -11.25 -11.38 0.27
C GLN A 194 -9.72 -11.26 0.30
N ASN A 195 -9.15 -10.59 -0.71
CA ASN A 195 -7.71 -10.41 -0.81
C ASN A 195 -7.36 -9.05 -1.41
N PRO A 196 -7.58 -7.95 -0.68
CA PRO A 196 -7.38 -6.61 -1.21
C PRO A 196 -5.92 -6.38 -1.61
N ARG A 197 -5.75 -5.83 -2.81
CA ARG A 197 -4.49 -5.31 -3.35
C ARG A 197 -4.47 -3.79 -3.40
N LYS A 198 -5.64 -3.18 -3.28
CA LYS A 198 -5.82 -1.74 -3.27
C LYS A 198 -6.85 -1.35 -2.21
N TYR A 199 -6.52 -0.35 -1.42
CA TYR A 199 -7.44 0.35 -0.53
C TYR A 199 -7.80 1.70 -1.13
N VAL A 200 -9.07 2.09 -1.03
CA VAL A 200 -9.57 3.39 -1.46
C VAL A 200 -10.18 4.11 -0.27
N ILE A 201 -9.59 5.24 0.09
CA ILE A 201 -10.14 6.14 1.10
C ILE A 201 -10.74 7.34 0.40
N TRP A 202 -12.01 7.57 0.66
CA TRP A 202 -12.78 8.63 0.01
C TRP A 202 -12.24 10.03 0.35
N SER A 203 -12.33 10.95 -0.59
CA SER A 203 -11.84 12.32 -0.42
C SER A 203 -12.42 13.03 0.81
N SER A 204 -13.67 12.75 1.16
CA SER A 204 -14.37 13.33 2.32
C SER A 204 -13.76 12.92 3.66
N THR A 205 -13.05 11.79 3.72
CA THR A 205 -12.49 11.21 4.96
C THR A 205 -10.97 11.06 4.92
N MET A 206 -10.30 11.46 3.83
CA MET A 206 -8.88 11.18 3.60
C MET A 206 -7.97 11.61 4.76
N ASN A 207 -8.18 12.78 5.38
CA ASN A 207 -7.36 13.26 6.48
C ASN A 207 -7.83 12.82 7.88
N SER A 208 -8.99 12.15 7.95
CA SER A 208 -9.50 11.55 9.19
C SER A 208 -9.18 10.07 9.28
N TYR A 209 -9.16 9.38 8.14
CA TYR A 209 -8.97 7.93 8.06
C TYR A 209 -7.56 7.53 7.57
N ILE A 210 -6.75 8.49 7.12
CA ILE A 210 -5.35 8.26 6.76
C ILE A 210 -4.46 9.05 7.71
N LEU A 211 -3.56 8.35 8.40
CA LEU A 211 -2.49 8.96 9.20
C LEU A 211 -1.14 8.62 8.56
N PRO A 212 -0.50 9.58 7.85
CA PRO A 212 0.86 9.42 7.36
C PRO A 212 1.86 9.22 8.51
N THR A 213 2.73 8.20 8.44
CA THR A 213 3.61 7.83 9.55
C THR A 213 5.08 7.81 9.20
N TYR A 214 5.48 7.11 8.12
CA TYR A 214 6.89 6.92 7.77
C TYR A 214 7.13 7.16 6.28
N ILE A 215 8.24 7.83 5.95
CA ILE A 215 8.78 7.88 4.59
C ILE A 215 9.96 6.91 4.54
N VAL A 216 9.89 5.93 3.66
CA VAL A 216 10.95 4.97 3.37
C VAL A 216 11.61 5.36 2.06
N THR A 217 12.91 5.68 2.12
CA THR A 217 13.75 5.97 0.95
C THR A 217 14.62 4.75 0.68
N PHE A 218 14.65 4.27 -0.56
CA PHE A 218 15.32 3.02 -0.91
C PHE A 218 15.92 3.05 -2.32
N LYS A 219 16.90 2.16 -2.56
CA LYS A 219 17.47 1.85 -3.87
C LYS A 219 17.15 0.43 -4.27
N SER A 220 16.63 0.23 -5.48
CA SER A 220 16.33 -1.10 -6.02
C SER A 220 16.71 -1.15 -7.51
N PRO A 221 17.95 -1.46 -7.84
CA PRO A 221 18.46 -1.43 -9.23
C PRO A 221 17.66 -2.28 -10.21
N ARG A 222 17.01 -3.33 -9.73
CA ARG A 222 16.17 -4.19 -10.57
C ARG A 222 14.84 -3.56 -10.95
N LEU A 223 14.29 -2.66 -10.13
CA LEU A 223 13.09 -1.90 -10.47
C LEU A 223 13.37 -0.90 -11.58
N THR A 224 14.57 -0.30 -11.58
CA THR A 224 15.03 0.61 -12.62
C THR A 224 15.08 -0.08 -14.00
N VAL A 225 15.52 -1.33 -14.04
CA VAL A 225 15.55 -2.12 -15.28
C VAL A 225 14.12 -2.37 -15.82
N ILE A 226 13.16 -2.56 -14.91
CA ILE A 226 11.76 -2.76 -15.28
C ILE A 226 11.12 -1.45 -15.79
N SER A 227 11.41 -0.32 -15.15
CA SER A 227 10.83 0.99 -15.51
C SER A 227 11.50 1.68 -16.70
N ASN A 228 12.81 1.52 -16.90
CA ASN A 228 13.56 2.05 -18.05
C ASN A 228 13.52 1.13 -19.28
N GLY A 229 13.03 -0.07 -19.12
CA GLY A 229 12.74 -0.95 -20.24
C GLY A 229 11.52 -0.41 -20.97
N GLY A 230 11.75 0.26 -22.09
CA GLY A 230 10.78 0.13 -23.16
C GLY A 230 10.38 -1.33 -23.23
N SER A 231 9.09 -1.65 -23.40
CA SER A 231 8.46 -2.99 -23.38
C SER A 231 9.45 -4.11 -23.21
N PRO A 232 9.41 -4.92 -22.15
CA PRO A 232 10.37 -6.01 -22.01
C PRO A 232 10.44 -6.67 -23.36
N ALA A 233 11.64 -6.65 -23.98
CA ALA A 233 11.82 -7.31 -25.27
C ALA A 233 11.20 -8.67 -25.03
N ARG A 234 10.04 -8.91 -25.65
CA ARG A 234 9.33 -10.19 -25.50
C ARG A 234 10.43 -11.21 -25.69
N PRO A 235 10.65 -12.14 -24.72
CA PRO A 235 11.63 -13.17 -24.94
C PRO A 235 11.39 -13.65 -26.34
N SER A 236 12.40 -13.63 -27.22
CA SER A 236 12.33 -14.12 -28.59
C SER A 236 12.23 -15.65 -28.59
N SER A 237 11.57 -16.19 -27.60
CA SER A 237 11.09 -17.55 -27.55
C SER A 237 10.13 -17.68 -28.72
N PRO A 238 10.35 -18.62 -29.65
CA PRO A 238 9.44 -18.88 -30.73
C PRO A 238 8.05 -19.06 -30.10
N ARG A 239 7.04 -18.37 -30.65
CA ARG A 239 5.66 -18.48 -30.17
C ARG A 239 5.28 -19.96 -30.23
N VAL A 240 5.35 -20.63 -29.09
CA VAL A 240 4.86 -22.00 -28.96
C VAL A 240 3.35 -21.86 -28.98
N SER A 241 2.71 -22.54 -29.97
CA SER A 241 1.25 -22.57 -30.00
C SER A 241 0.73 -23.24 -28.73
N PHE A 242 -0.46 -22.87 -28.28
CA PHE A 242 -1.08 -23.48 -27.10
C PHE A 242 -1.08 -25.00 -27.19
N ASP A 243 -1.38 -25.57 -28.39
CA ASP A 243 -1.38 -26.99 -28.62
C ASP A 243 0.01 -27.64 -28.44
N ALA A 244 1.07 -26.98 -28.88
CA ALA A 244 2.43 -27.46 -28.67
C ALA A 244 2.84 -27.41 -27.20
N LEU A 245 2.41 -26.36 -26.46
CA LEU A 245 2.60 -26.24 -25.01
C LEU A 245 1.87 -27.37 -24.29
N MET A 246 0.60 -27.61 -24.62
CA MET A 246 -0.22 -28.66 -24.02
C MET A 246 0.33 -30.06 -24.33
N SER A 247 0.82 -30.28 -25.55
CA SER A 247 1.49 -31.52 -25.93
C SER A 247 2.80 -31.76 -25.15
N SER A 248 3.53 -30.69 -24.83
CA SER A 248 4.75 -30.77 -24.01
C SER A 248 4.42 -31.05 -22.54
N LEU A 249 3.40 -30.38 -21.98
CA LEU A 249 2.96 -30.59 -20.61
C LEU A 249 2.36 -31.97 -20.37
N SER A 250 1.64 -32.51 -21.34
CA SER A 250 1.03 -33.87 -21.26
C SER A 250 2.07 -34.99 -21.13
N LYS A 251 3.33 -34.74 -21.54
CA LYS A 251 4.43 -35.69 -21.39
C LYS A 251 5.05 -35.70 -19.99
N SER A 252 4.85 -34.62 -19.22
CA SER A 252 5.49 -34.41 -17.91
C SER A 252 4.50 -34.41 -16.74
N MET A 253 3.20 -34.37 -17.00
CA MET A 253 2.16 -34.26 -15.97
C MET A 253 1.15 -35.43 -16.07
N ASP A 254 0.55 -35.75 -14.92
CA ASP A 254 -0.51 -36.76 -14.88
C ASP A 254 -1.82 -36.23 -15.50
N THR A 255 -2.68 -37.16 -15.90
CA THR A 255 -3.95 -36.90 -16.61
C THR A 255 -4.91 -36.04 -15.79
N LEU A 256 -4.89 -36.15 -14.45
CA LEU A 256 -5.79 -35.39 -13.57
C LEU A 256 -5.41 -33.90 -13.57
N ARG A 257 -4.11 -33.57 -13.48
CA ARG A 257 -3.61 -32.21 -13.52
C ARG A 257 -3.79 -31.58 -14.90
N MET A 258 -3.58 -32.34 -15.96
CA MET A 258 -3.85 -31.88 -17.33
C MET A 258 -5.31 -31.51 -17.55
N ASN A 259 -6.26 -32.34 -17.08
CA ASN A 259 -7.68 -32.05 -17.19
C ASN A 259 -8.08 -30.79 -16.41
N LEU A 260 -7.43 -30.51 -15.27
CA LEU A 260 -7.66 -29.27 -14.50
C LEU A 260 -7.20 -28.03 -15.30
N ILE A 261 -6.01 -28.09 -15.91
CA ILE A 261 -5.48 -26.99 -16.73
C ILE A 261 -6.39 -26.74 -17.95
N ILE A 262 -6.85 -27.79 -18.65
CA ILE A 262 -7.74 -27.63 -19.80
C ILE A 262 -9.06 -26.99 -19.39
N ARG A 263 -9.67 -27.43 -18.29
CA ARG A 263 -10.93 -26.84 -17.79
C ARG A 263 -10.74 -25.37 -17.42
N THR A 264 -9.69 -25.02 -16.68
CA THR A 264 -9.40 -23.64 -16.28
C THR A 264 -9.19 -22.74 -17.51
N PHE A 265 -8.56 -23.24 -18.55
CA PHE A 265 -8.35 -22.50 -19.79
C PHE A 265 -9.66 -22.34 -20.60
N ASP A 266 -10.50 -23.36 -20.66
CA ASP A 266 -11.80 -23.27 -21.32
C ASP A 266 -12.74 -22.32 -20.59
N ASP A 267 -12.75 -22.34 -19.25
CA ASP A 267 -13.50 -21.38 -18.41
C ASP A 267 -13.01 -19.93 -18.66
N PHE A 268 -11.70 -19.71 -18.76
CA PHE A 268 -11.12 -18.41 -19.09
C PHE A 268 -11.54 -17.92 -20.49
N ARG A 269 -11.55 -18.81 -21.49
CA ARG A 269 -12.00 -18.48 -22.85
C ARG A 269 -13.47 -18.10 -22.91
N VAL A 270 -14.32 -18.82 -22.18
CA VAL A 270 -15.76 -18.54 -22.11
C VAL A 270 -16.00 -17.18 -21.44
N CYS A 271 -15.32 -16.87 -20.32
CA CYS A 271 -15.41 -15.57 -19.68
C CYS A 271 -14.89 -14.44 -20.58
N SER A 272 -13.80 -14.66 -21.33
CA SER A 272 -13.24 -13.68 -22.25
C SER A 272 -14.14 -13.41 -23.47
N ALA A 273 -14.88 -14.41 -23.94
CA ALA A 273 -15.80 -14.28 -25.07
C ALA A 273 -17.16 -13.64 -24.69
N LEU A 274 -17.48 -13.57 -23.39
CA LEU A 274 -18.70 -12.90 -22.90
C LEU A 274 -18.45 -11.40 -22.61
N LEU A 275 -17.19 -10.95 -22.70
CA LEU A 275 -16.78 -9.56 -22.43
C LEU A 275 -16.44 -8.78 -23.73
N THR A 276 -16.64 -9.36 -24.89
CA THR A 276 -16.57 -8.74 -26.22
C THR A 276 -17.96 -8.66 -26.87
#